data_cde20775cb8c4830a3a3d061d157773b
#
_entry.id   cde20775cb8c4830a3a3d061d157773b
#
_cell.length_a   1.000
_cell.length_b   1.000
_cell.length_c   1.000
_cell.angle_alpha   90.00
_cell.angle_beta   90.00
_cell.angle_gamma   90.00
#
_symmetry.space_group_name_H-M   'P 1'
#
loop_
_entity.id
_entity.type
_entity.pdbx_description
1 polymer ?
#
loop_
_entity_poly.entity_id
_entity_poly.type
_entity_poly.pdbx_seq_one_letter_code
_entity_poly.pdbx_strand_id
1 'polypeptide(L)'
;MSDEWNALWRAAVLPQLANETWDLIVIGGGISGAGILREAARRGWRCLLLEQRDFAWGTSSRSSKMVHGGLRYIAKGQWRLARDSVRERQRLMGEAPGLVEPLSFLMPHYRGGFPGPRVFGGLLRLYDALAGCRSRQFHKPAQLRYLAPGLMEPGLLGASQFRDALTD
;
A
#
# COMPACT_ATOMS: atom_id res chain seq x y z
N MET A 1 -16.90 -17.64 -22.87
CA MET A 1 -17.04 -17.03 -21.55
C MET A 1 -17.69 -18.06 -20.66
N SER A 2 -17.02 -18.53 -19.63
CA SER A 2 -17.56 -19.53 -18.71
C SER A 2 -18.81 -18.96 -18.03
N ASP A 3 -19.88 -19.77 -17.96
CA ASP A 3 -21.12 -19.43 -17.26
C ASP A 3 -20.95 -19.34 -15.72
N GLU A 4 -19.73 -19.39 -15.25
CA GLU A 4 -19.31 -19.25 -13.86
C GLU A 4 -19.39 -17.79 -13.40
N TRP A 5 -19.60 -17.59 -12.10
CA TRP A 5 -19.64 -16.28 -11.42
C TRP A 5 -20.90 -15.43 -11.71
N ASN A 6 -21.97 -16.03 -12.18
CA ASN A 6 -23.27 -15.38 -12.28
C ASN A 6 -24.22 -15.76 -11.13
N ALA A 7 -25.40 -15.11 -11.07
CA ALA A 7 -26.38 -15.34 -10.01
C ALA A 7 -26.93 -16.79 -9.97
N LEU A 8 -27.10 -17.42 -11.13
CA LEU A 8 -27.59 -18.80 -11.25
C LEU A 8 -26.54 -19.79 -10.75
N TRP A 9 -25.29 -19.61 -11.17
CA TRP A 9 -24.17 -20.39 -10.66
C TRP A 9 -24.04 -20.27 -9.13
N ARG A 10 -24.14 -19.04 -8.61
CA ARG A 10 -24.10 -18.78 -7.17
C ARG A 10 -25.20 -19.52 -6.43
N ALA A 11 -26.45 -19.46 -6.90
CA ALA A 11 -27.58 -20.16 -6.29
C ALA A 11 -27.41 -21.67 -6.28
N ALA A 12 -26.79 -22.25 -7.30
CA ALA A 12 -26.50 -23.66 -7.39
C ALA A 12 -25.36 -24.11 -6.47
N VAL A 13 -24.33 -23.28 -6.31
CA VAL A 13 -23.11 -23.63 -5.54
C VAL A 13 -23.29 -23.43 -4.05
N LEU A 14 -24.00 -22.40 -3.58
CA LEU A 14 -24.14 -22.08 -2.16
C LEU A 14 -24.63 -23.27 -1.30
N PRO A 15 -25.65 -24.06 -1.70
CA PRO A 15 -26.08 -25.24 -0.93
C PRO A 15 -25.00 -26.33 -0.84
N GLN A 16 -24.15 -26.45 -1.87
CA GLN A 16 -23.10 -27.46 -1.92
C GLN A 16 -21.95 -27.12 -0.95
N LEU A 17 -21.63 -25.83 -0.76
CA LEU A 17 -20.57 -25.37 0.13
C LEU A 17 -20.80 -25.81 1.59
N ALA A 18 -22.04 -25.93 2.03
CA ALA A 18 -22.40 -26.35 3.37
C ALA A 18 -22.11 -27.85 3.64
N ASN A 19 -22.03 -28.65 2.58
CA ASN A 19 -21.78 -30.10 2.65
C ASN A 19 -20.29 -30.44 2.48
N GLU A 20 -19.44 -29.44 2.28
CA GLU A 20 -18.01 -29.64 2.07
C GLU A 20 -17.20 -29.34 3.32
N THR A 21 -16.03 -29.96 3.44
CA THR A 21 -15.10 -29.71 4.55
C THR A 21 -14.05 -28.71 4.12
N TRP A 22 -13.85 -27.70 4.92
CA TRP A 22 -12.90 -26.61 4.72
C TRP A 22 -11.87 -26.60 5.85
N ASP A 23 -10.58 -26.46 5.51
CA ASP A 23 -9.53 -26.23 6.50
C ASP A 23 -9.61 -24.82 7.09
N LEU A 24 -10.09 -23.85 6.27
CA LEU A 24 -10.23 -22.46 6.67
C LEU A 24 -11.40 -21.79 5.95
N ILE A 25 -12.24 -21.10 6.72
CA ILE A 25 -13.29 -20.22 6.19
C ILE A 25 -12.89 -18.78 6.56
N VAL A 26 -12.73 -17.93 5.53
CA VAL A 26 -12.41 -16.51 5.66
C VAL A 26 -13.70 -15.71 5.45
N ILE A 27 -14.08 -14.90 6.44
CA ILE A 27 -15.28 -14.05 6.37
C ILE A 27 -14.81 -12.61 6.08
N GLY A 28 -15.18 -12.12 4.91
CA GLY A 28 -14.85 -10.79 4.40
C GLY A 28 -13.78 -10.78 3.31
N GLY A 29 -14.13 -10.24 2.14
CA GLY A 29 -13.30 -10.16 0.93
C GLY A 29 -12.55 -8.83 0.76
N GLY A 30 -12.14 -8.18 1.86
CA GLY A 30 -11.22 -7.05 1.84
C GLY A 30 -9.77 -7.49 1.72
N ILE A 31 -8.82 -6.52 1.77
CA ILE A 31 -7.38 -6.79 1.61
C ILE A 31 -6.85 -7.83 2.63
N SER A 32 -7.35 -7.79 3.86
CA SER A 32 -6.95 -8.76 4.90
C SER A 32 -7.44 -10.15 4.59
N GLY A 33 -8.71 -10.31 4.18
CA GLY A 33 -9.28 -11.61 3.82
C GLY A 33 -8.62 -12.20 2.58
N ALA A 34 -8.34 -11.38 1.57
CA ALA A 34 -7.60 -11.79 0.38
C ALA A 34 -6.18 -12.27 0.73
N GLY A 35 -5.49 -11.55 1.62
CA GLY A 35 -4.15 -11.94 2.09
C GLY A 35 -4.16 -13.27 2.86
N ILE A 36 -5.13 -13.47 3.75
CA ILE A 36 -5.29 -14.71 4.53
C ILE A 36 -5.60 -15.89 3.59
N LEU A 37 -6.58 -15.72 2.67
CA LEU A 37 -6.95 -16.73 1.69
C LEU A 37 -5.74 -17.16 0.86
N ARG A 38 -5.00 -16.18 0.32
CA ARG A 38 -3.81 -16.43 -0.50
C ARG A 38 -2.75 -17.22 0.26
N GLU A 39 -2.44 -16.83 1.50
CA GLU A 39 -1.41 -17.48 2.30
C GLU A 39 -1.81 -18.91 2.68
N ALA A 40 -3.08 -19.14 3.01
CA ALA A 40 -3.60 -20.47 3.33
C ALA A 40 -3.61 -21.39 2.07
N ALA A 41 -4.07 -20.87 0.94
CA ALA A 41 -4.07 -21.60 -0.33
C ALA A 41 -2.64 -21.99 -0.78
N ARG A 42 -1.65 -21.11 -0.57
CA ARG A 42 -0.23 -21.43 -0.85
C ARG A 42 0.32 -22.57 0.01
N ARG A 43 -0.28 -22.81 1.17
CA ARG A 43 0.06 -23.94 2.06
C ARG A 43 -0.71 -25.21 1.72
N GLY A 44 -1.51 -25.20 0.66
CA GLY A 44 -2.32 -26.34 0.21
C GLY A 44 -3.60 -26.52 1.01
N TRP A 45 -4.02 -25.54 1.83
CA TRP A 45 -5.26 -25.61 2.56
C TRP A 45 -6.46 -25.44 1.64
N ARG A 46 -7.52 -26.17 1.91
CA ARG A 46 -8.81 -26.02 1.24
C ARG A 46 -9.56 -24.86 1.89
N CYS A 47 -9.62 -23.73 1.20
CA CYS A 47 -10.11 -22.49 1.77
C CYS A 47 -11.40 -22.04 1.09
N LEU A 48 -12.30 -21.45 1.88
CA LEU A 48 -13.50 -20.76 1.42
C LEU A 48 -13.46 -19.32 1.89
N LEU A 49 -13.65 -18.37 0.97
CA LEU A 49 -13.84 -16.96 1.30
C LEU A 49 -15.28 -16.56 1.01
N LEU A 50 -15.93 -15.98 2.01
CA LEU A 50 -17.30 -15.48 1.92
C LEU A 50 -17.31 -13.97 2.08
N GLU A 51 -17.92 -13.29 1.10
CA GLU A 51 -18.14 -11.83 1.12
C GLU A 51 -19.65 -11.57 0.98
N GLN A 52 -20.19 -10.71 1.86
CA GLN A 52 -21.63 -10.41 1.86
C GLN A 52 -22.04 -9.42 0.77
N ARG A 53 -21.10 -8.66 0.21
CA ARG A 53 -21.33 -7.65 -0.83
C ARG A 53 -20.42 -7.93 -2.02
N ASP A 54 -19.59 -6.97 -2.38
CA ASP A 54 -18.57 -7.13 -3.40
C ASP A 54 -17.18 -7.15 -2.77
N PHE A 55 -16.20 -7.73 -3.46
CA PHE A 55 -14.82 -7.74 -2.99
C PHE A 55 -14.31 -6.32 -2.80
N ALA A 56 -13.54 -6.12 -1.73
CA ALA A 56 -13.00 -4.81 -1.34
C ALA A 56 -14.05 -3.72 -1.07
N TRP A 57 -15.33 -4.03 -0.98
CA TRP A 57 -16.42 -3.08 -0.75
C TRP A 57 -16.20 -2.12 0.42
N GLY A 58 -15.62 -2.60 1.51
CA GLY A 58 -15.45 -1.86 2.75
C GLY A 58 -14.26 -0.89 2.71
N THR A 59 -13.45 -0.92 3.78
CA THR A 59 -12.29 -0.05 3.98
C THR A 59 -11.27 -0.13 2.84
N SER A 60 -11.11 -1.29 2.20
CA SER A 60 -10.14 -1.48 1.13
C SER A 60 -10.35 -0.57 -0.06
N SER A 61 -11.60 -0.29 -0.46
CA SER A 61 -11.92 0.68 -1.53
C SER A 61 -12.08 2.12 -1.04
N ARG A 62 -12.21 2.34 0.27
CA ARG A 62 -12.46 3.66 0.88
C ARG A 62 -11.25 4.20 1.64
N SER A 63 -10.09 3.58 1.48
CA SER A 63 -8.82 4.06 2.00
C SER A 63 -8.20 5.08 1.04
N SER A 64 -7.06 5.66 1.43
CA SER A 64 -6.24 6.48 0.53
C SER A 64 -5.57 5.68 -0.59
N LYS A 65 -5.78 4.37 -0.62
CA LYS A 65 -5.19 3.41 -1.57
C LYS A 65 -3.65 3.45 -1.63
N MET A 66 -3.02 4.07 -0.66
CA MET A 66 -1.55 4.13 -0.58
C MET A 66 -1.00 2.86 0.06
N VAL A 67 -0.07 2.23 -0.64
CA VAL A 67 0.74 1.12 -0.14
C VAL A 67 2.06 1.69 0.34
N HIS A 68 2.07 2.17 1.61
CA HIS A 68 3.23 2.87 2.12
C HIS A 68 4.23 1.96 2.83
N GLY A 69 5.53 2.23 2.57
CA GLY A 69 6.63 1.51 3.21
C GLY A 69 6.94 1.94 4.65
N GLY A 70 6.03 2.69 5.29
CA GLY A 70 6.10 2.93 6.73
C GLY A 70 7.12 3.97 7.19
N LEU A 71 7.40 5.00 6.41
CA LEU A 71 8.27 6.11 6.82
C LEU A 71 7.90 6.68 8.21
N ARG A 72 6.61 6.72 8.51
CA ARG A 72 6.08 7.16 9.80
C ARG A 72 6.46 6.23 10.96
N TYR A 73 6.66 4.94 10.70
CA TYR A 73 7.11 3.98 11.71
C TYR A 73 8.57 4.20 12.09
N ILE A 74 9.41 4.58 11.11
CA ILE A 74 10.80 4.94 11.36
C ILE A 74 10.87 6.13 12.31
N ALA A 75 10.07 7.18 12.07
CA ALA A 75 10.00 8.34 12.94
C ALA A 75 9.55 8.03 14.39
N LYS A 76 8.84 6.90 14.58
CA LYS A 76 8.41 6.40 15.89
C LYS A 76 9.33 5.32 16.49
N GLY A 77 10.48 5.03 15.86
CA GLY A 77 11.41 3.99 16.30
C GLY A 77 10.91 2.54 16.09
N GLN A 78 9.85 2.33 15.32
CA GLN A 78 9.25 1.02 15.06
C GLN A 78 9.91 0.35 13.83
N TRP A 79 11.19 0.03 13.95
CA TRP A 79 12.06 -0.43 12.85
C TRP A 79 11.60 -1.74 12.20
N ARG A 80 11.12 -2.70 13.00
CA ARG A 80 10.61 -3.98 12.49
C ARG A 80 9.41 -3.76 11.60
N LEU A 81 8.44 -2.97 12.07
CA LEU A 81 7.22 -2.67 11.32
C LEU A 81 7.51 -1.88 10.04
N ALA A 82 8.47 -0.94 10.07
CA ALA A 82 8.91 -0.23 8.88
C ALA A 82 9.54 -1.17 7.85
N ARG A 83 10.41 -2.08 8.29
CA ARG A 83 11.05 -3.07 7.43
C ARG A 83 10.02 -4.02 6.78
N ASP A 84 9.06 -4.50 7.57
CA ASP A 84 8.03 -5.41 7.09
C ASP A 84 7.10 -4.70 6.09
N SER A 85 6.74 -3.43 6.35
CA SER A 85 5.94 -2.61 5.44
C SER A 85 6.66 -2.35 4.11
N VAL A 86 7.97 -2.04 4.15
CA VAL A 86 8.78 -1.85 2.92
C VAL A 86 8.84 -3.14 2.10
N ARG A 87 9.07 -4.27 2.75
CA ARG A 87 9.14 -5.59 2.09
C ARG A 87 7.82 -5.95 1.44
N GLU A 88 6.72 -5.77 2.16
CA GLU A 88 5.39 -6.10 1.65
C GLU A 88 5.01 -5.19 0.47
N ARG A 89 5.33 -3.89 0.53
CA ARG A 89 5.15 -2.98 -0.60
C ARG A 89 5.92 -3.45 -1.83
N GLN A 90 7.21 -3.79 -1.68
CA GLN A 90 8.04 -4.27 -2.80
C GLN A 90 7.49 -5.57 -3.39
N ARG A 91 7.03 -6.47 -2.51
CA ARG A 91 6.40 -7.72 -2.91
C ARG A 91 5.13 -7.46 -3.72
N LEU A 92 4.24 -6.60 -3.23
CA LEU A 92 3.00 -6.26 -3.92
C LEU A 92 3.24 -5.62 -5.29
N MET A 93 4.21 -4.70 -5.40
CA MET A 93 4.59 -4.13 -6.71
C MET A 93 5.09 -5.19 -7.70
N GLY A 94 5.79 -6.22 -7.21
CA GLY A 94 6.26 -7.33 -8.06
C GLY A 94 5.21 -8.37 -8.41
N GLU A 95 4.25 -8.61 -7.51
CA GLU A 95 3.22 -9.64 -7.66
C GLU A 95 1.93 -9.14 -8.31
N ALA A 96 1.70 -7.82 -8.26
CA ALA A 96 0.50 -7.17 -8.82
C ALA A 96 0.89 -5.98 -9.72
N PRO A 97 1.69 -6.19 -10.78
CA PRO A 97 2.05 -5.13 -11.70
C PRO A 97 0.80 -4.57 -12.41
N GLY A 98 0.73 -3.25 -12.55
CA GLY A 98 -0.44 -2.56 -13.08
C GLY A 98 -1.56 -2.31 -12.06
N LEU A 99 -1.55 -3.01 -10.92
CA LEU A 99 -2.49 -2.78 -9.81
C LEU A 99 -1.82 -2.05 -8.64
N VAL A 100 -0.51 -2.22 -8.47
CA VAL A 100 0.28 -1.51 -7.45
C VAL A 100 1.44 -0.82 -8.16
N GLU A 101 1.35 0.50 -8.25
CA GLU A 101 2.26 1.33 -9.02
C GLU A 101 3.09 2.27 -8.12
N PRO A 102 4.34 2.59 -8.51
CA PRO A 102 5.14 3.55 -7.77
C PRO A 102 4.52 4.95 -7.79
N LEU A 103 4.41 5.58 -6.62
CA LEU A 103 3.94 6.96 -6.47
C LEU A 103 5.03 7.83 -5.86
N SER A 104 5.29 8.97 -6.49
CA SER A 104 6.23 9.97 -5.99
C SER A 104 5.53 10.98 -5.09
N PHE A 105 6.11 11.22 -3.93
CA PHE A 105 5.67 12.21 -2.95
C PHE A 105 6.65 13.37 -2.88
N LEU A 106 6.12 14.57 -2.72
CA LEU A 106 6.87 15.77 -2.39
C LEU A 106 6.49 16.23 -0.99
N MET A 107 7.47 16.31 -0.09
CA MET A 107 7.33 16.91 1.24
C MET A 107 7.96 18.29 1.24
N PRO A 108 7.17 19.37 1.19
CA PRO A 108 7.70 20.73 1.23
C PRO A 108 8.21 21.07 2.63
N HIS A 109 9.29 21.82 2.69
CA HIS A 109 9.90 22.30 3.92
C HIS A 109 9.89 23.84 3.96
N TYR A 110 9.34 24.39 5.03
CA TYR A 110 9.26 25.81 5.26
C TYR A 110 10.13 26.23 6.45
N ARG A 111 10.54 27.50 6.50
CA ARG A 111 11.26 28.06 7.64
C ARG A 111 10.42 27.89 8.91
N GLY A 112 11.05 27.42 9.99
CA GLY A 112 10.37 27.15 11.25
C GLY A 112 9.48 25.90 11.27
N GLY A 113 9.29 25.22 10.13
CA GLY A 113 8.53 23.98 10.05
C GLY A 113 9.34 22.75 10.53
N PHE A 114 8.64 21.79 11.13
CA PHE A 114 9.21 20.50 11.51
C PHE A 114 8.45 19.35 10.81
N PRO A 115 9.17 18.34 10.29
CA PRO A 115 10.62 18.18 10.24
C PRO A 115 11.27 19.07 9.18
N GLY A 116 12.40 19.68 9.52
CA GLY A 116 13.20 20.42 8.55
C GLY A 116 13.91 19.49 7.56
N PRO A 117 14.47 20.03 6.45
CA PRO A 117 15.01 19.22 5.35
C PRO A 117 16.15 18.29 5.76
N ARG A 118 16.96 18.67 6.75
CA ARG A 118 18.07 17.83 7.25
C ARG A 118 17.55 16.62 8.03
N VAL A 119 16.59 16.83 8.92
CA VAL A 119 15.99 15.76 9.75
C VAL A 119 15.23 14.80 8.84
N PHE A 120 14.38 15.31 7.96
CA PHE A 120 13.62 14.49 7.02
C PHE A 120 14.53 13.74 6.04
N GLY A 121 15.58 14.40 5.55
CA GLY A 121 16.61 13.76 4.72
C GLY A 121 17.33 12.61 5.42
N GLY A 122 17.55 12.71 6.73
CA GLY A 122 18.09 11.61 7.57
C GLY A 122 17.13 10.43 7.63
N LEU A 123 15.83 10.70 7.88
CA LEU A 123 14.78 9.67 7.86
C LEU A 123 14.69 8.98 6.50
N LEU A 124 14.76 9.74 5.40
CA LEU A 124 14.73 9.16 4.05
C LEU A 124 15.97 8.31 3.72
N ARG A 125 17.16 8.69 4.26
CA ARG A 125 18.35 7.84 4.10
C ARG A 125 18.17 6.46 4.72
N LEU A 126 17.59 6.45 5.90
CA LEU A 126 17.31 5.21 6.62
C LEU A 126 16.20 4.40 5.94
N TYR A 127 15.18 5.08 5.44
CA TYR A 127 14.13 4.47 4.65
C TYR A 127 14.68 3.79 3.39
N ASP A 128 15.53 4.49 2.62
CA ASP A 128 16.21 3.94 1.45
C ASP A 128 17.07 2.72 1.80
N ALA A 129 17.77 2.75 2.94
CA ALA A 129 18.58 1.62 3.41
C ALA A 129 17.71 0.39 3.72
N LEU A 130 16.53 0.57 4.33
CA LEU A 130 15.57 -0.51 4.58
C LEU A 130 14.95 -1.04 3.29
N ALA A 131 14.73 -0.16 2.29
CA ALA A 131 14.16 -0.49 1.00
C ALA A 131 15.18 -1.10 0.02
N GLY A 132 16.48 -1.04 0.33
CA GLY A 132 17.54 -1.50 -0.58
C GLY A 132 17.62 -0.70 -1.89
N CYS A 133 17.00 0.49 -1.94
CA CYS A 133 16.99 1.33 -3.13
C CYS A 133 17.09 2.82 -2.76
N ARG A 134 17.65 3.62 -3.66
CA ARG A 134 17.73 5.06 -3.48
C ARG A 134 16.60 5.74 -4.22
N SER A 135 15.61 6.25 -3.47
CA SER A 135 14.42 6.90 -4.04
C SER A 135 14.35 8.41 -3.72
N ARG A 136 15.19 8.89 -2.81
CA ARG A 136 15.12 10.27 -2.33
C ARG A 136 15.81 11.24 -3.28
N GLN A 137 15.20 12.42 -3.43
CA GLN A 137 15.76 13.59 -4.11
C GLN A 137 15.34 14.85 -3.36
N PHE A 138 16.20 15.89 -3.34
CA PHE A 138 15.84 17.19 -2.80
C PHE A 138 15.74 18.20 -3.93
N HIS A 139 14.62 18.91 -3.99
CA HIS A 139 14.35 19.94 -4.98
C HIS A 139 14.42 21.34 -4.34
N LYS A 140 15.19 22.22 -4.97
CA LYS A 140 15.26 23.63 -4.59
C LYS A 140 13.98 24.38 -5.02
N PRO A 141 13.65 25.53 -4.39
CA PRO A 141 12.44 26.29 -4.73
C PRO A 141 12.28 26.59 -6.22
N ALA A 142 13.37 26.93 -6.92
CA ALA A 142 13.33 27.19 -8.36
C ALA A 142 12.84 26.00 -9.21
N GLN A 143 13.15 24.76 -8.78
CA GLN A 143 12.69 23.55 -9.46
C GLN A 143 11.22 23.25 -9.15
N LEU A 144 10.78 23.59 -7.94
CA LEU A 144 9.41 23.35 -7.47
C LEU A 144 8.37 24.21 -8.19
N ARG A 145 8.74 25.36 -8.73
CA ARG A 145 7.87 26.18 -9.60
C ARG A 145 7.32 25.40 -10.80
N TYR A 146 8.11 24.46 -11.32
CA TYR A 146 7.73 23.61 -12.46
C TYR A 146 7.11 22.30 -12.02
N LEU A 147 7.61 21.69 -10.93
CA LEU A 147 7.15 20.39 -10.46
C LEU A 147 5.84 20.45 -9.66
N ALA A 148 5.64 21.54 -8.93
CA ALA A 148 4.49 21.73 -8.04
C ALA A 148 4.14 23.23 -7.96
N PRO A 149 3.60 23.85 -9.02
CA PRO A 149 3.36 25.29 -9.13
C PRO A 149 2.37 25.86 -8.09
N GLY A 150 1.62 24.99 -7.42
CA GLY A 150 0.68 25.42 -6.35
C GLY A 150 1.30 25.54 -4.96
N LEU A 151 2.61 25.28 -4.78
CA LEU A 151 3.26 25.44 -3.48
C LEU A 151 3.47 26.94 -3.16
N MET A 152 3.13 27.32 -1.92
CA MET A 152 3.38 28.69 -1.43
C MET A 152 4.87 28.94 -1.35
N GLU A 153 5.33 30.06 -1.96
CA GLU A 153 6.77 30.40 -1.99
C GLU A 153 7.30 31.02 -0.69
N PRO A 154 6.54 31.85 0.08
CA PRO A 154 7.06 32.51 1.27
C PRO A 154 7.61 31.53 2.29
N GLY A 155 8.92 31.61 2.57
CA GLY A 155 9.59 30.75 3.54
C GLY A 155 9.89 29.32 3.06
N LEU A 156 9.60 28.97 1.81
CA LEU A 156 9.90 27.67 1.24
C LEU A 156 11.41 27.45 1.12
N LEU A 157 11.91 26.38 1.76
CA LEU A 157 13.31 25.97 1.72
C LEU A 157 13.59 24.96 0.59
N GLY A 158 12.58 24.30 0.10
CA GLY A 158 12.62 23.24 -0.88
C GLY A 158 11.68 22.10 -0.53
N ALA A 159 11.74 21.01 -1.29
CA ALA A 159 10.96 19.79 -0.98
C ALA A 159 11.82 18.54 -1.11
N SER A 160 11.57 17.59 -0.23
CA SER A 160 12.12 16.24 -0.34
C SER A 160 11.17 15.36 -1.13
N GLN A 161 11.65 14.77 -2.21
CA GLN A 161 10.94 13.75 -2.97
C GLN A 161 11.33 12.37 -2.45
N PHE A 162 10.37 11.47 -2.37
CA PHE A 162 10.57 10.05 -2.10
C PHE A 162 9.49 9.24 -2.81
N ARG A 163 9.70 7.94 -2.91
CA ARG A 163 8.76 7.03 -3.58
C ARG A 163 8.09 6.11 -2.56
N ASP A 164 6.80 5.95 -2.76
CA ASP A 164 5.98 4.94 -2.14
C ASP A 164 5.17 4.20 -3.22
N ALA A 165 4.02 3.62 -2.92
CA ALA A 165 3.18 3.01 -3.94
C ALA A 165 1.71 3.36 -3.72
N LEU A 166 0.96 3.25 -4.79
CA LEU A 166 -0.49 3.42 -4.85
C LEU A 166 -1.09 2.15 -5.45
N THR A 167 -2.23 1.72 -4.97
CA THR A 167 -3.08 0.71 -5.61
C THR A 167 -4.29 1.39 -6.24
N ASP A 168 -4.83 0.78 -7.29
CA ASP A 168 -6.10 1.24 -7.88
C ASP A 168 -7.32 0.96 -6.97
#